data_6ae4a8e29748b42a48062329df006b44
#
_entry.id   6ae4a8e29748b42a48062329df006b44
#
_cell.length_a   1.000
_cell.length_b   1.000
_cell.length_c   1.000
_cell.angle_alpha   90.00
_cell.angle_beta   90.00
_cell.angle_gamma   90.00
#
_symmetry.space_group_name_H-M   'P 1'
#
loop_
_entity.id
_entity.type
_entity.pdbx_description
1 polymer ?
#
loop_
_entity_poly.entity_id
_entity_poly.type
_entity_poly.pdbx_seq_one_letter_code
_entity_poly.pdbx_strand_id
1 'polypeptide(L)'
;MKSSSFSKQRPRVVITDWDETVTIEDTIQYVSEVPYLNNPSLSPPFSQFVNNYFNNYLSYSKSFGDRKTLEDEINFQNGILSIESKSIESIEDFEIFKNLTRSNFEKQAYKIKFRSGFVEFVDKCNKLNIPIIILSANWTSLVINQALLNHGIQVNQIITNELIFENGKTTGYWDKSNRIRVSQDKLDVIKQKFDGSNIMYVGDSGTDLLPLLHADIPCAIEDTKIVNIINNLNLQDRINIGNWHDFVDFIKEE
;
A
#
# COMPACT_ATOMS: atom_id res chain seq x y z
N MET A 1 -27.96 17.09 -8.54
CA MET A 1 -27.59 15.83 -7.88
C MET A 1 -27.55 14.75 -8.96
N LYS A 2 -26.37 14.38 -9.46
CA LYS A 2 -26.23 13.21 -10.35
C LYS A 2 -26.04 11.99 -9.47
N SER A 3 -26.94 11.02 -9.56
CA SER A 3 -26.85 9.74 -8.87
C SER A 3 -25.59 9.04 -9.40
N SER A 4 -24.57 8.87 -8.56
CA SER A 4 -23.45 8.01 -8.86
C SER A 4 -23.98 6.59 -9.06
N SER A 5 -23.56 5.94 -10.14
CA SER A 5 -23.95 4.56 -10.50
C SER A 5 -23.17 3.50 -9.71
N PHE A 6 -22.72 3.84 -8.49
CA PHE A 6 -22.01 2.89 -7.62
C PHE A 6 -22.96 1.76 -7.18
N SER A 7 -22.41 0.56 -7.07
CA SER A 7 -23.15 -0.60 -6.60
C SER A 7 -23.88 -0.26 -5.29
N LYS A 8 -25.19 -0.45 -5.26
CA LYS A 8 -25.99 -0.34 -4.04
C LYS A 8 -25.79 -1.54 -3.11
N GLN A 9 -25.09 -2.57 -3.57
CA GLN A 9 -24.85 -3.77 -2.78
C GLN A 9 -23.63 -3.59 -1.88
N ARG A 10 -23.79 -4.00 -0.63
CA ARG A 10 -22.71 -4.07 0.35
C ARG A 10 -21.52 -4.89 -0.21
N PRO A 11 -20.26 -4.45 0.00
CA PRO A 11 -19.11 -5.20 -0.47
C PRO A 11 -19.05 -6.58 0.18
N ARG A 12 -18.58 -7.57 -0.58
CA ARG A 12 -18.28 -8.91 -0.06
C ARG A 12 -16.87 -8.99 0.53
N VAL A 13 -16.01 -8.06 0.16
CA VAL A 13 -14.65 -7.95 0.66
C VAL A 13 -14.20 -6.49 0.59
N VAL A 14 -13.48 -6.03 1.61
CA VAL A 14 -12.77 -4.77 1.62
C VAL A 14 -11.29 -5.07 1.42
N ILE A 15 -10.69 -4.44 0.41
CA ILE A 15 -9.24 -4.47 0.17
C ILE A 15 -8.72 -3.06 0.37
N THR A 16 -7.69 -2.89 1.16
CA THR A 16 -7.12 -1.56 1.44
C THR A 16 -5.62 -1.58 1.28
N ASP A 17 -5.06 -0.49 0.75
CA ASP A 17 -3.65 -0.19 0.93
C ASP A 17 -3.36 0.08 2.41
N TRP A 18 -2.07 0.18 2.76
CA TRP A 18 -1.62 0.39 4.12
C TRP A 18 -1.04 1.79 4.33
N ASP A 19 0.10 2.08 3.68
CA ASP A 19 0.85 3.31 3.88
C ASP A 19 0.05 4.52 3.38
N GLU A 20 -0.04 5.57 4.18
CA GLU A 20 -0.85 6.79 3.91
C GLU A 20 -2.35 6.54 3.64
N THR A 21 -2.81 5.27 3.62
CA THR A 21 -4.23 4.87 3.51
C THR A 21 -4.83 4.50 4.87
N VAL A 22 -4.31 3.46 5.51
CA VAL A 22 -4.64 3.07 6.89
C VAL A 22 -3.85 3.89 7.89
N THR A 23 -2.59 4.14 7.60
CA THR A 23 -1.67 4.91 8.43
C THR A 23 -1.67 6.39 8.04
N ILE A 24 -1.25 7.25 8.97
CA ILE A 24 -1.10 8.69 8.70
C ILE A 24 0.14 8.95 7.82
N GLU A 25 1.19 8.12 7.96
CA GLU A 25 2.49 8.29 7.33
C GLU A 25 2.89 7.03 6.58
N ASP A 26 3.83 7.17 5.62
CA ASP A 26 4.49 6.04 4.98
C ASP A 26 5.36 5.30 6.01
N THR A 27 5.01 4.04 6.29
CA THR A 27 5.68 3.23 7.32
C THR A 27 6.90 2.48 6.81
N ILE A 28 7.22 2.52 5.50
CA ILE A 28 8.47 2.01 4.93
C ILE A 28 9.67 2.70 5.60
N GLN A 29 9.53 3.99 5.97
CA GLN A 29 10.57 4.71 6.71
C GLN A 29 10.96 3.97 8.01
N TYR A 30 10.01 3.42 8.75
CA TYR A 30 10.28 2.69 9.99
C TYR A 30 10.93 1.33 9.74
N VAL A 31 10.55 0.67 8.64
CA VAL A 31 11.21 -0.57 8.20
C VAL A 31 12.65 -0.29 7.80
N SER A 32 12.91 0.81 7.09
CA SER A 32 14.24 1.20 6.62
C SER A 32 15.23 1.56 7.74
N GLU A 33 14.74 2.00 8.89
CA GLU A 33 15.57 2.28 10.07
C GLU A 33 16.10 1.03 10.77
N VAL A 34 15.41 -0.11 10.64
CA VAL A 34 15.71 -1.35 11.40
C VAL A 34 17.16 -1.80 11.29
N PRO A 35 17.77 -1.87 10.08
CA PRO A 35 19.18 -2.29 9.96
C PRO A 35 20.14 -1.38 10.73
N TYR A 36 19.92 -0.07 10.68
CA TYR A 36 20.79 0.94 11.29
C TYR A 36 20.60 1.05 12.80
N LEU A 37 19.40 0.79 13.31
CA LEU A 37 19.15 0.65 14.74
C LEU A 37 19.84 -0.59 15.31
N ASN A 38 19.93 -1.67 14.52
CA ASN A 38 20.60 -2.89 14.91
C ASN A 38 22.13 -2.78 14.77
N ASN A 39 22.61 -2.05 13.76
CA ASN A 39 24.04 -1.78 13.51
C ASN A 39 24.25 -0.31 13.11
N PRO A 40 24.53 0.60 14.07
CA PRO A 40 24.74 2.02 13.77
C PRO A 40 25.94 2.34 12.86
N SER A 41 26.86 1.39 12.68
CA SER A 41 28.01 1.55 11.77
C SER A 41 27.75 1.02 10.35
N LEU A 42 26.52 0.59 10.05
CA LEU A 42 26.15 0.05 8.74
C LEU A 42 26.33 1.11 7.64
N SER A 43 26.92 0.71 6.53
CA SER A 43 27.23 1.56 5.38
C SER A 43 26.82 0.85 4.09
N PRO A 44 26.34 1.61 3.09
CA PRO A 44 26.11 3.05 3.08
C PRO A 44 24.90 3.46 3.94
N PRO A 45 24.77 4.75 4.31
CA PRO A 45 23.60 5.25 5.02
C PRO A 45 22.35 5.15 4.15
N PHE A 46 21.18 4.89 4.76
CA PHE A 46 19.95 4.69 4.00
C PHE A 46 19.57 5.88 3.10
N SER A 47 19.95 7.10 3.50
CA SER A 47 19.75 8.31 2.69
C SER A 47 20.37 8.23 1.29
N GLN A 48 21.41 7.42 1.10
CA GLN A 48 21.99 7.20 -0.24
C GLN A 48 21.02 6.47 -1.16
N PHE A 49 20.33 5.43 -0.66
CA PHE A 49 19.31 4.70 -1.43
C PHE A 49 18.10 5.58 -1.75
N VAL A 50 17.65 6.35 -0.76
CA VAL A 50 16.57 7.33 -0.93
C VAL A 50 16.91 8.35 -2.01
N ASN A 51 18.12 8.95 -1.97
CA ASN A 51 18.56 9.93 -2.96
C ASN A 51 18.65 9.31 -4.37
N ASN A 52 19.17 8.09 -4.47
CA ASN A 52 19.26 7.39 -5.75
C ASN A 52 17.87 7.10 -6.33
N TYR A 53 16.94 6.63 -5.49
CA TYR A 53 15.56 6.41 -5.89
C TYR A 53 14.92 7.70 -6.43
N PHE A 54 14.96 8.80 -5.65
CA PHE A 54 14.37 10.06 -6.05
C PHE A 54 15.00 10.65 -7.31
N ASN A 55 16.31 10.55 -7.48
CA ASN A 55 16.97 11.02 -8.70
C ASN A 55 16.50 10.24 -9.93
N ASN A 56 16.37 8.92 -9.82
CA ASN A 56 15.87 8.08 -10.90
C ASN A 56 14.39 8.39 -11.19
N TYR A 57 13.56 8.54 -10.16
CA TYR A 57 12.15 8.88 -10.30
C TYR A 57 11.95 10.25 -10.96
N LEU A 58 12.67 11.28 -10.50
CA LEU A 58 12.59 12.63 -11.08
C LEU A 58 13.07 12.65 -12.53
N SER A 59 14.15 11.95 -12.85
CA SER A 59 14.66 11.82 -14.21
C SER A 59 13.63 11.15 -15.13
N TYR A 60 13.03 10.05 -14.67
CA TYR A 60 11.98 9.35 -15.39
C TYR A 60 10.74 10.24 -15.58
N SER A 61 10.24 10.85 -14.51
CA SER A 61 9.06 11.72 -14.54
C SER A 61 9.26 12.88 -15.52
N LYS A 62 10.45 13.49 -15.52
CA LYS A 62 10.79 14.56 -16.45
C LYS A 62 10.86 14.07 -17.90
N SER A 63 11.41 12.90 -18.14
CA SER A 63 11.52 12.32 -19.50
C SER A 63 10.17 11.85 -20.04
N PHE A 64 9.27 11.41 -19.17
CA PHE A 64 7.92 10.97 -19.56
C PHE A 64 7.06 12.16 -20.02
N GLY A 65 7.18 13.29 -19.32
CA GLY A 65 6.43 14.51 -19.61
C GLY A 65 5.02 14.53 -19.02
N ASP A 66 4.11 15.27 -19.69
CA ASP A 66 2.74 15.45 -19.22
C ASP A 66 1.91 14.16 -19.29
N ARG A 67 1.06 13.96 -18.30
CA ARG A 67 0.12 12.84 -18.20
C ARG A 67 -1.30 13.38 -18.29
N LYS A 68 -1.85 13.46 -19.50
CA LYS A 68 -3.13 14.11 -19.79
C LYS A 68 -4.29 13.13 -19.93
N THR A 69 -3.97 11.86 -20.16
CA THR A 69 -4.96 10.79 -20.34
C THR A 69 -4.76 9.69 -19.30
N LEU A 70 -5.80 8.89 -19.10
CA LEU A 70 -5.70 7.71 -18.24
C LEU A 70 -4.62 6.74 -18.74
N GLU A 71 -4.49 6.59 -20.05
CA GLU A 71 -3.46 5.75 -20.67
C GLU A 71 -2.05 6.27 -20.36
N ASP A 72 -1.83 7.58 -20.43
CA ASP A 72 -0.54 8.18 -20.04
C ASP A 72 -0.20 7.88 -18.59
N GLU A 73 -1.17 8.03 -17.67
CA GLU A 73 -0.95 7.75 -16.25
C GLU A 73 -0.66 6.27 -16.01
N ILE A 74 -1.39 5.35 -16.64
CA ILE A 74 -1.15 3.90 -16.53
C ILE A 74 0.26 3.57 -17.07
N ASN A 75 0.64 4.11 -18.21
CA ASN A 75 1.97 3.89 -18.80
C ASN A 75 3.08 4.45 -17.89
N PHE A 76 2.86 5.61 -17.29
CA PHE A 76 3.77 6.19 -16.31
C PHE A 76 3.95 5.28 -15.10
N GLN A 77 2.85 4.82 -14.49
CA GLN A 77 2.88 3.93 -13.33
C GLN A 77 3.59 2.59 -13.66
N ASN A 78 3.34 2.03 -14.84
CA ASN A 78 4.01 0.80 -15.28
C ASN A 78 5.52 1.00 -15.47
N GLY A 79 5.94 2.16 -15.97
CA GLY A 79 7.36 2.47 -16.17
C GLY A 79 8.14 2.65 -14.87
N ILE A 80 7.48 2.99 -13.76
CA ILE A 80 8.10 3.06 -12.42
C ILE A 80 8.64 1.69 -11.98
N LEU A 81 8.10 0.58 -12.48
CA LEU A 81 8.53 -0.78 -12.13
C LEU A 81 10.05 -0.98 -12.20
N SER A 82 10.71 -0.41 -13.20
CA SER A 82 12.16 -0.52 -13.34
C SER A 82 12.93 0.25 -12.25
N ILE A 83 12.35 1.34 -11.75
CA ILE A 83 12.94 2.18 -10.69
C ILE A 83 12.79 1.48 -9.35
N GLU A 84 11.58 0.97 -9.06
CA GLU A 84 11.30 0.18 -7.86
C GLU A 84 12.21 -1.07 -7.78
N SER A 85 12.32 -1.82 -8.89
CA SER A 85 13.16 -3.01 -8.94
C SER A 85 14.63 -2.69 -8.67
N LYS A 86 15.19 -1.68 -9.32
CA LYS A 86 16.59 -1.25 -9.09
C LYS A 86 16.83 -0.74 -7.68
N SER A 87 15.83 -0.09 -7.07
CA SER A 87 15.93 0.37 -5.68
C SER A 87 16.10 -0.80 -4.73
N ILE A 88 15.24 -1.82 -4.85
CA ILE A 88 15.32 -3.03 -4.02
C ILE A 88 16.61 -3.81 -4.30
N GLU A 89 16.96 -4.03 -5.57
CA GLU A 89 18.21 -4.70 -5.96
C GLU A 89 19.43 -4.01 -5.35
N SER A 90 19.47 -2.68 -5.37
CA SER A 90 20.57 -1.92 -4.73
C SER A 90 20.64 -2.17 -3.22
N ILE A 91 19.53 -2.28 -2.52
CA ILE A 91 19.50 -2.58 -1.08
C ILE A 91 19.94 -4.03 -0.81
N GLU A 92 19.54 -4.98 -1.68
CA GLU A 92 19.95 -6.39 -1.64
C GLU A 92 21.46 -6.54 -1.88
N ASP A 93 22.02 -5.84 -2.88
CA ASP A 93 23.46 -5.89 -3.23
C ASP A 93 24.37 -5.45 -2.07
N PHE A 94 23.91 -4.52 -1.25
CA PHE A 94 24.61 -4.09 -0.03
C PHE A 94 24.25 -4.93 1.20
N GLU A 95 23.40 -5.95 1.05
CA GLU A 95 22.92 -6.82 2.13
C GLU A 95 22.40 -6.04 3.37
N ILE A 96 21.78 -4.86 3.15
CA ILE A 96 21.39 -3.92 4.21
C ILE A 96 20.48 -4.60 5.25
N PHE A 97 19.56 -5.45 4.81
CA PHE A 97 18.61 -6.14 5.69
C PHE A 97 19.07 -7.53 6.16
N LYS A 98 20.36 -7.84 6.09
CA LYS A 98 20.89 -9.14 6.51
C LYS A 98 21.00 -9.28 8.03
N ASN A 99 20.78 -10.49 8.54
CA ASN A 99 20.95 -10.88 9.95
C ASN A 99 20.03 -10.17 10.97
N LEU A 100 18.87 -9.68 10.55
CA LEU A 100 17.86 -9.09 11.41
C LEU A 100 16.87 -10.16 11.89
N THR A 101 16.33 -10.00 13.09
CA THR A 101 15.29 -10.87 13.64
C THR A 101 13.89 -10.26 13.41
N ARG A 102 12.83 -11.06 13.49
CA ARG A 102 11.44 -10.58 13.45
C ARG A 102 11.21 -9.46 14.46
N SER A 103 11.69 -9.66 15.69
CA SER A 103 11.53 -8.68 16.78
C SER A 103 12.19 -7.32 16.48
N ASN A 104 13.21 -7.26 15.62
CA ASN A 104 13.78 -5.96 15.22
C ASN A 104 12.76 -5.11 14.46
N PHE A 105 11.95 -5.74 13.60
CA PHE A 105 10.88 -5.07 12.84
C PHE A 105 9.66 -4.77 13.72
N GLU A 106 9.19 -5.75 14.48
CA GLU A 106 8.01 -5.63 15.35
C GLU A 106 8.14 -4.46 16.33
N LYS A 107 9.34 -4.19 16.84
CA LYS A 107 9.63 -3.04 17.70
C LYS A 107 9.34 -1.69 17.06
N GLN A 108 9.29 -1.57 15.73
CA GLN A 108 8.98 -0.30 15.07
C GLN A 108 7.47 0.01 15.06
N ALA A 109 6.64 -0.99 15.24
CA ALA A 109 5.19 -0.87 15.15
C ALA A 109 4.56 0.13 16.13
N TYR A 110 5.23 0.43 17.26
CA TYR A 110 4.72 1.44 18.21
C TYR A 110 4.72 2.87 17.65
N LYS A 111 5.49 3.15 16.61
CA LYS A 111 5.54 4.45 15.94
C LYS A 111 4.33 4.69 15.04
N ILE A 112 3.67 3.62 14.61
CA ILE A 112 2.62 3.67 13.60
C ILE A 112 1.35 4.24 14.21
N LYS A 113 0.78 5.24 13.51
CA LYS A 113 -0.49 5.88 13.85
C LYS A 113 -1.49 5.63 12.75
N PHE A 114 -2.70 5.23 13.12
CA PHE A 114 -3.79 5.02 12.18
C PHE A 114 -4.54 6.31 11.88
N ARG A 115 -5.08 6.40 10.68
CA ARG A 115 -6.05 7.44 10.33
C ARG A 115 -7.31 7.29 11.17
N SER A 116 -7.89 8.43 11.52
CA SER A 116 -9.17 8.48 12.23
C SER A 116 -10.26 7.71 11.47
N GLY A 117 -11.08 6.96 12.20
CA GLY A 117 -12.17 6.18 11.63
C GLY A 117 -11.79 4.77 11.16
N PHE A 118 -10.49 4.46 10.98
CA PHE A 118 -10.10 3.13 10.50
C PHE A 118 -10.48 2.01 11.49
N VAL A 119 -10.21 2.20 12.78
CA VAL A 119 -10.52 1.19 13.80
C VAL A 119 -12.03 0.91 13.85
N GLU A 120 -12.84 1.96 13.87
CA GLU A 120 -14.30 1.88 13.88
C GLU A 120 -14.84 1.22 12.60
N PHE A 121 -14.21 1.50 11.45
CA PHE A 121 -14.55 0.87 10.18
C PHE A 121 -14.29 -0.64 10.24
N VAL A 122 -13.11 -1.06 10.74
CA VAL A 122 -12.76 -2.48 10.90
C VAL A 122 -13.73 -3.19 11.84
N ASP A 123 -14.01 -2.59 12.99
CA ASP A 123 -14.97 -3.15 13.96
C ASP A 123 -16.34 -3.38 13.35
N LYS A 124 -16.77 -2.45 12.50
CA LYS A 124 -18.05 -2.58 11.79
C LYS A 124 -18.01 -3.67 10.73
N CYS A 125 -16.94 -3.75 9.93
CA CYS A 125 -16.75 -4.84 8.98
C CYS A 125 -16.78 -6.21 9.67
N ASN A 126 -16.08 -6.34 10.80
CA ASN A 126 -16.05 -7.59 11.57
C ASN A 126 -17.44 -7.98 12.11
N LYS A 127 -18.23 -7.02 12.62
CA LYS A 127 -19.62 -7.26 13.05
C LYS A 127 -20.53 -7.72 11.91
N LEU A 128 -20.27 -7.26 10.70
CA LEU A 128 -21.02 -7.57 9.50
C LEU A 128 -20.47 -8.78 8.73
N ASN A 129 -19.41 -9.43 9.24
CA ASN A 129 -18.68 -10.53 8.61
C ASN A 129 -18.16 -10.16 7.20
N ILE A 130 -17.72 -8.91 6.99
CA ILE A 130 -17.07 -8.46 5.77
C ILE A 130 -15.56 -8.63 5.96
N PRO A 131 -14.89 -9.51 5.20
CA PRO A 131 -13.46 -9.69 5.32
C PRO A 131 -12.69 -8.45 4.87
N ILE A 132 -11.60 -8.15 5.60
CA ILE A 132 -10.68 -7.05 5.31
C ILE A 132 -9.33 -7.64 4.94
N ILE A 133 -8.81 -7.19 3.79
CA ILE A 133 -7.52 -7.59 3.25
C ILE A 133 -6.65 -6.34 3.13
N ILE A 134 -5.46 -6.35 3.71
CA ILE A 134 -4.44 -5.34 3.46
C ILE A 134 -3.60 -5.79 2.26
N LEU A 135 -3.49 -4.94 1.24
CA LEU A 135 -2.72 -5.17 0.02
C LEU A 135 -1.74 -4.00 -0.18
N SER A 136 -0.49 -4.19 0.22
CA SER A 136 0.48 -3.11 0.35
C SER A 136 1.79 -3.39 -0.40
N ALA A 137 2.42 -2.33 -0.91
CA ALA A 137 3.78 -2.36 -1.43
C ALA A 137 4.85 -2.30 -0.32
N ASN A 138 4.46 -2.30 0.95
CA ASN A 138 5.39 -2.31 2.06
C ASN A 138 6.37 -3.50 1.98
N TRP A 139 7.49 -3.40 2.66
CA TRP A 139 8.62 -4.34 2.53
C TRP A 139 8.51 -5.57 3.44
N THR A 140 7.56 -5.60 4.37
CA THR A 140 7.30 -6.75 5.26
C THR A 140 5.96 -6.63 5.96
N SER A 141 5.28 -7.75 6.16
CA SER A 141 4.07 -7.81 6.97
C SER A 141 4.32 -7.67 8.48
N LEU A 142 5.55 -7.80 8.95
CA LEU A 142 5.88 -7.87 10.38
C LEU A 142 5.48 -6.60 11.13
N VAL A 143 5.78 -5.44 10.56
CA VAL A 143 5.47 -4.13 11.15
C VAL A 143 3.95 -3.89 11.11
N ILE A 144 3.31 -4.23 9.99
CA ILE A 144 1.87 -4.12 9.79
C ILE A 144 1.13 -4.97 10.83
N ASN A 145 1.46 -6.26 10.88
CA ASN A 145 0.83 -7.21 11.78
C ASN A 145 0.97 -6.79 13.26
N GLN A 146 2.18 -6.39 13.66
CA GLN A 146 2.41 -5.96 15.04
C GLN A 146 1.67 -4.66 15.38
N ALA A 147 1.57 -3.71 14.43
CA ALA A 147 0.79 -2.49 14.64
C ALA A 147 -0.70 -2.79 14.85
N LEU A 148 -1.27 -3.68 14.06
CA LEU A 148 -2.66 -4.13 14.23
C LEU A 148 -2.86 -4.82 15.58
N LEU A 149 -1.96 -5.74 15.96
CA LEU A 149 -2.02 -6.44 17.24
C LEU A 149 -1.94 -5.48 18.44
N ASN A 150 -1.09 -4.46 18.38
CA ASN A 150 -0.97 -3.47 19.44
C ASN A 150 -2.27 -2.69 19.72
N HIS A 151 -3.15 -2.62 18.70
CA HIS A 151 -4.45 -1.94 18.79
C HIS A 151 -5.65 -2.91 18.89
N GLY A 152 -5.38 -4.23 19.02
CA GLY A 152 -6.43 -5.24 19.09
C GLY A 152 -7.23 -5.42 17.80
N ILE A 153 -6.68 -4.98 16.66
CA ILE A 153 -7.35 -5.03 15.35
C ILE A 153 -7.06 -6.37 14.70
N GLN A 154 -8.11 -6.99 14.15
CA GLN A 154 -8.01 -8.20 13.36
C GLN A 154 -8.45 -7.95 11.92
N VAL A 155 -7.59 -8.33 10.98
CA VAL A 155 -7.87 -8.38 9.55
C VAL A 155 -7.75 -9.81 9.04
N ASN A 156 -8.38 -10.13 7.91
CA ASN A 156 -8.42 -11.52 7.42
C ASN A 156 -7.12 -11.93 6.74
N GLN A 157 -6.44 -10.98 6.08
CA GLN A 157 -5.18 -11.25 5.39
C GLN A 157 -4.35 -9.98 5.23
N ILE A 158 -3.03 -10.14 5.26
CA ILE A 158 -2.05 -9.13 4.84
C ILE A 158 -1.28 -9.71 3.66
N ILE A 159 -1.27 -8.99 2.55
CA ILE A 159 -0.56 -9.34 1.32
C ILE A 159 0.42 -8.21 1.03
N THR A 160 1.70 -8.49 1.14
CA THR A 160 2.78 -7.52 0.93
C THR A 160 4.07 -8.23 0.53
N ASN A 161 5.14 -7.47 0.29
CA ASN A 161 6.47 -8.06 0.10
C ASN A 161 6.97 -8.66 1.40
N GLU A 162 7.81 -9.69 1.31
CA GLU A 162 8.35 -10.37 2.49
C GLU A 162 9.85 -10.61 2.37
N LEU A 163 10.57 -10.34 3.46
CA LEU A 163 11.97 -10.71 3.60
C LEU A 163 12.11 -12.22 3.80
N ILE A 164 13.11 -12.82 3.18
CA ILE A 164 13.43 -14.24 3.37
C ILE A 164 14.16 -14.42 4.70
N PHE A 165 13.67 -15.35 5.52
CA PHE A 165 14.27 -15.73 6.80
C PHE A 165 14.88 -17.12 6.73
N GLU A 166 16.13 -17.24 7.23
CA GLU A 166 16.84 -18.50 7.46
C GLU A 166 17.34 -18.55 8.90
N ASN A 167 17.11 -19.65 9.60
CA ASN A 167 17.53 -19.81 11.00
C ASN A 167 17.09 -18.66 11.93
N GLY A 168 15.91 -18.08 11.68
CA GLY A 168 15.33 -16.97 12.48
C GLY A 168 15.88 -15.59 12.18
N LYS A 169 16.73 -15.45 11.16
CA LYS A 169 17.31 -14.17 10.71
C LYS A 169 17.05 -13.92 9.24
N THR A 170 16.94 -12.66 8.86
CA THR A 170 16.81 -12.26 7.46
C THR A 170 18.08 -12.58 6.68
N THR A 171 17.90 -13.01 5.43
CA THR A 171 19.00 -13.24 4.47
C THR A 171 19.54 -11.96 3.84
N GLY A 172 18.75 -10.88 3.87
CA GLY A 172 18.98 -9.63 3.15
C GLY A 172 18.24 -9.52 1.81
N TYR A 173 17.52 -10.57 1.43
CA TYR A 173 16.78 -10.66 0.17
C TYR A 173 15.27 -10.76 0.41
N TRP A 174 14.49 -10.25 -0.58
CA TRP A 174 13.04 -10.39 -0.61
C TRP A 174 12.60 -11.62 -1.41
N ASP A 175 11.48 -12.21 -0.98
CA ASP A 175 10.82 -13.26 -1.75
C ASP A 175 10.37 -12.73 -3.12
N LYS A 176 10.82 -13.41 -4.18
CA LYS A 176 10.53 -13.03 -5.57
C LYS A 176 9.20 -13.55 -6.08
N SER A 177 8.54 -14.42 -5.34
CA SER A 177 7.28 -15.07 -5.76
C SER A 177 6.05 -14.14 -5.65
N ASN A 178 6.09 -13.15 -4.75
CA ASN A 178 5.01 -12.21 -4.48
C ASN A 178 5.55 -10.77 -4.41
N ARG A 179 5.83 -10.16 -5.56
CA ARG A 179 6.32 -8.78 -5.59
C ARG A 179 5.18 -7.80 -5.84
N ILE A 180 5.01 -6.86 -4.93
CA ILE A 180 4.06 -5.75 -5.05
C ILE A 180 4.88 -4.46 -5.08
N ARG A 181 4.96 -3.81 -6.25
CA ARG A 181 5.80 -2.62 -6.49
C ARG A 181 5.03 -1.49 -7.16
N VAL A 182 4.11 -1.84 -8.06
CA VAL A 182 3.37 -0.90 -8.89
C VAL A 182 1.88 -1.24 -8.91
N SER A 183 1.08 -0.35 -9.47
CA SER A 183 -0.37 -0.48 -9.56
C SER A 183 -0.81 -1.78 -10.25
N GLN A 184 -0.08 -2.22 -11.27
CA GLN A 184 -0.37 -3.47 -11.98
C GLN A 184 -0.18 -4.69 -11.09
N ASP A 185 0.88 -4.73 -10.25
CA ASP A 185 1.12 -5.86 -9.33
C ASP A 185 -0.07 -6.02 -8.36
N LYS A 186 -0.59 -4.90 -7.81
CA LYS A 186 -1.80 -4.92 -6.94
C LYS A 186 -3.03 -5.43 -7.69
N LEU A 187 -3.26 -4.95 -8.91
CA LEU A 187 -4.39 -5.39 -9.72
C LEU A 187 -4.32 -6.88 -10.04
N ASP A 188 -3.13 -7.40 -10.35
CA ASP A 188 -2.93 -8.82 -10.66
C ASP A 188 -3.26 -9.71 -9.45
N VAL A 189 -2.86 -9.29 -8.24
CA VAL A 189 -3.24 -9.96 -6.99
C VAL A 189 -4.77 -9.97 -6.81
N ILE A 190 -5.44 -8.84 -7.06
CA ILE A 190 -6.89 -8.72 -6.93
C ILE A 190 -7.58 -9.67 -7.91
N LYS A 191 -7.19 -9.64 -9.18
CA LYS A 191 -7.76 -10.53 -10.21
C LYS A 191 -7.53 -12.00 -9.91
N GLN A 192 -6.36 -12.35 -9.40
CA GLN A 192 -6.04 -13.74 -9.09
C GLN A 192 -6.82 -14.30 -7.91
N LYS A 193 -7.03 -13.48 -6.86
CA LYS A 193 -7.55 -13.97 -5.56
C LYS A 193 -9.00 -13.61 -5.29
N PHE A 194 -9.51 -12.53 -5.88
CA PHE A 194 -10.81 -11.93 -5.52
C PHE A 194 -11.73 -11.70 -6.71
N ASP A 195 -11.39 -12.22 -7.90
CA ASP A 195 -12.19 -12.09 -9.11
C ASP A 195 -13.64 -12.55 -8.90
N GLY A 196 -14.60 -11.79 -9.46
CA GLY A 196 -16.03 -12.03 -9.30
C GLY A 196 -16.62 -11.69 -7.93
N SER A 197 -15.82 -11.16 -6.99
CA SER A 197 -16.31 -10.61 -5.73
C SER A 197 -16.78 -9.16 -5.90
N ASN A 198 -17.77 -8.72 -5.10
CA ASN A 198 -18.11 -7.31 -4.99
C ASN A 198 -17.07 -6.64 -4.08
N ILE A 199 -16.12 -5.93 -4.68
CA ILE A 199 -14.92 -5.41 -4.01
C ILE A 199 -15.09 -3.94 -3.68
N MET A 200 -14.88 -3.58 -2.40
CA MET A 200 -14.54 -2.22 -2.01
C MET A 200 -13.01 -2.11 -1.93
N TYR A 201 -12.42 -1.17 -2.65
CA TYR A 201 -10.98 -0.89 -2.59
C TYR A 201 -10.73 0.50 -2.05
N VAL A 202 -9.78 0.63 -1.10
CA VAL A 202 -9.39 1.91 -0.50
C VAL A 202 -7.90 2.14 -0.74
N GLY A 203 -7.52 3.32 -1.27
CA GLY A 203 -6.13 3.68 -1.55
C GLY A 203 -5.87 5.18 -1.57
N ASP A 204 -4.60 5.59 -1.67
CA ASP A 204 -4.16 6.98 -1.52
C ASP A 204 -3.24 7.49 -2.65
N SER A 205 -2.68 6.60 -3.45
CA SER A 205 -1.58 6.94 -4.35
C SER A 205 -1.72 6.38 -5.77
N GLY A 206 -0.78 6.70 -6.65
CA GLY A 206 -0.75 6.17 -8.02
C GLY A 206 -0.66 4.64 -8.09
N THR A 207 -0.09 3.99 -7.07
CA THR A 207 -0.04 2.52 -7.01
C THR A 207 -1.43 1.89 -6.77
N ASP A 208 -2.44 2.69 -6.42
CA ASP A 208 -3.82 2.25 -6.20
C ASP A 208 -4.73 2.52 -7.40
N LEU A 209 -4.25 3.22 -8.43
CA LEU A 209 -5.08 3.67 -9.54
C LEU A 209 -5.80 2.50 -10.24
N LEU A 210 -5.08 1.46 -10.63
CA LEU A 210 -5.68 0.30 -11.31
C LEU A 210 -6.60 -0.52 -10.40
N PRO A 211 -6.24 -0.81 -9.13
CA PRO A 211 -7.16 -1.37 -8.15
C PRO A 211 -8.45 -0.57 -7.98
N LEU A 212 -8.37 0.76 -7.84
CA LEU A 212 -9.54 1.65 -7.73
C LEU A 212 -10.43 1.58 -8.97
N LEU A 213 -9.84 1.58 -10.17
CA LEU A 213 -10.59 1.50 -11.43
C LEU A 213 -11.25 0.12 -11.64
N HIS A 214 -10.75 -0.92 -10.99
CA HIS A 214 -11.27 -2.29 -11.08
C HIS A 214 -12.35 -2.57 -10.04
N ALA A 215 -12.31 -1.92 -8.89
CA ALA A 215 -13.23 -2.17 -7.79
C ALA A 215 -14.67 -1.73 -8.09
N ASP A 216 -15.65 -2.43 -7.49
CA ASP A 216 -17.08 -2.06 -7.57
C ASP A 216 -17.40 -0.82 -6.73
N ILE A 217 -16.70 -0.66 -5.61
CA ILE A 217 -16.80 0.49 -4.70
C ILE A 217 -15.39 1.07 -4.50
N PRO A 218 -14.91 1.89 -5.46
CA PRO A 218 -13.61 2.54 -5.35
C PRO A 218 -13.66 3.72 -4.39
N CYS A 219 -12.73 3.76 -3.42
CA CYS A 219 -12.63 4.78 -2.39
C CYS A 219 -11.20 5.33 -2.32
N ALA A 220 -11.03 6.61 -2.54
CA ALA A 220 -9.75 7.31 -2.43
C ALA A 220 -9.72 8.13 -1.13
N ILE A 221 -8.63 8.03 -0.38
CA ILE A 221 -8.44 8.84 0.82
C ILE A 221 -8.28 10.31 0.40
N GLU A 222 -9.06 11.20 1.02
CA GLU A 222 -8.95 12.64 0.83
C GLU A 222 -7.58 13.17 1.25
N ASP A 223 -7.19 14.34 0.73
CA ASP A 223 -5.91 15.00 1.04
C ASP A 223 -4.64 14.17 0.72
N THR A 224 -4.74 13.26 -0.25
CA THR A 224 -3.63 12.41 -0.69
C THR A 224 -3.29 12.58 -2.17
N LYS A 225 -2.21 11.92 -2.61
CA LYS A 225 -1.66 12.05 -3.97
C LYS A 225 -2.63 11.57 -5.05
N ILE A 226 -3.45 10.54 -4.75
CA ILE A 226 -4.42 9.99 -5.71
C ILE A 226 -5.49 10.99 -6.10
N VAL A 227 -5.87 11.91 -5.20
CA VAL A 227 -6.90 12.93 -5.48
C VAL A 227 -6.46 13.86 -6.61
N ASN A 228 -5.18 14.22 -6.68
CA ASN A 228 -4.64 15.01 -7.79
C ASN A 228 -4.74 14.24 -9.12
N ILE A 229 -4.45 12.94 -9.12
CA ILE A 229 -4.58 12.08 -10.30
C ILE A 229 -6.05 11.99 -10.75
N ILE A 230 -6.96 11.75 -9.80
CA ILE A 230 -8.41 11.69 -10.04
C ILE A 230 -8.90 13.00 -10.68
N ASN A 231 -8.51 14.14 -10.13
CA ASN A 231 -8.91 15.45 -10.62
C ASN A 231 -8.34 15.74 -12.02
N ASN A 232 -7.07 15.47 -12.24
CA ASN A 232 -6.41 15.70 -13.53
C ASN A 232 -7.02 14.85 -14.66
N LEU A 233 -7.49 13.65 -14.32
CA LEU A 233 -8.06 12.71 -15.27
C LEU A 233 -9.61 12.75 -15.34
N ASN A 234 -10.25 13.66 -14.60
CA ASN A 234 -11.72 13.78 -14.51
C ASN A 234 -12.43 12.47 -14.09
N LEU A 235 -11.88 11.79 -13.08
CA LEU A 235 -12.41 10.51 -12.58
C LEU A 235 -13.32 10.67 -11.34
N GLN A 236 -13.71 11.88 -10.94
CA GLN A 236 -14.50 12.16 -9.74
C GLN A 236 -15.89 11.50 -9.75
N ASP A 237 -16.46 11.28 -10.94
CA ASP A 237 -17.75 10.57 -11.07
C ASP A 237 -17.59 9.03 -10.94
N ARG A 238 -16.36 8.53 -10.88
CA ARG A 238 -16.01 7.10 -10.85
C ARG A 238 -15.38 6.61 -9.56
N ILE A 239 -14.85 7.52 -8.73
CA ILE A 239 -14.10 7.18 -7.51
C ILE A 239 -14.63 8.06 -6.38
N ASN A 240 -15.04 7.44 -5.28
CA ASN A 240 -15.46 8.15 -4.08
C ASN A 240 -14.25 8.72 -3.37
N ILE A 241 -14.25 10.01 -3.07
CA ILE A 241 -13.19 10.67 -2.31
C ILE A 241 -13.73 10.98 -0.92
N GLY A 242 -13.00 10.59 0.13
CA GLY A 242 -13.41 10.81 1.51
C GLY A 242 -12.42 10.22 2.51
N ASN A 243 -12.88 9.99 3.71
CA ASN A 243 -12.11 9.39 4.81
C ASN A 243 -12.81 8.13 5.35
N TRP A 244 -12.20 7.45 6.33
CA TRP A 244 -12.75 6.21 6.87
C TRP A 244 -14.14 6.36 7.50
N HIS A 245 -14.48 7.53 8.05
CA HIS A 245 -15.83 7.78 8.58
C HIS A 245 -16.87 7.85 7.46
N ASP A 246 -16.53 8.45 6.31
CA ASP A 246 -17.42 8.53 5.15
C ASP A 246 -17.63 7.14 4.53
N PHE A 247 -16.58 6.31 4.49
CA PHE A 247 -16.62 4.99 3.88
C PHE A 247 -17.47 3.97 4.64
N VAL A 248 -17.78 4.24 5.90
CA VAL A 248 -18.76 3.45 6.69
C VAL A 248 -20.12 3.37 5.99
N ASP A 249 -20.49 4.38 5.19
CA ASP A 249 -21.78 4.41 4.51
C ASP A 249 -21.93 3.31 3.46
N PHE A 250 -20.83 2.83 2.89
CA PHE A 250 -20.83 1.74 1.90
C PHE A 250 -20.97 0.34 2.49
N ILE A 251 -20.83 0.20 3.82
CA ILE A 251 -20.92 -1.09 4.52
C ILE A 251 -22.13 -1.16 5.47
N LYS A 252 -23.02 -0.15 5.48
CA LYS A 252 -24.24 -0.17 6.30
C LYS A 252 -25.19 -1.27 5.83
N GLU A 253 -25.98 -1.80 6.77
CA GLU A 253 -27.15 -2.63 6.45
C GLU A 253 -28.19 -1.75 5.73
N GLU A 254 -28.85 -2.33 4.71
CA GLU A 254 -30.02 -1.74 4.08
C GLU A 254 -31.20 -1.65 5.06
#